data_4c9cad803b45814c1bf295eca596f9a6
#
_entry.id   4c9cad803b45814c1bf295eca596f9a6
#
_cell.length_a   1.000
_cell.length_b   1.000
_cell.length_c   1.000
_cell.angle_alpha   90.00
_cell.angle_beta   90.00
_cell.angle_gamma   90.00
#
_symmetry.space_group_name_H-M   'P 1'
#
loop_
_entity.id
_entity.type
_entity.pdbx_description
1 polymer ?
#
loop_
_entity_poly.entity_id
_entity_poly.type
_entity_poly.pdbx_seq_one_letter_code
_entity_poly.pdbx_strand_id
1 'polypeptide(L)'
;MHATLSGLMITLAAGILAGCGSDSTSPMADARVSVQDQCDPATFNAALGSGACAKPGTMTFTAFNNELNSTHQVAAWRFVPSAFTIKVGQSITATNDGGEKHTFTEVKAFGGGIVPSLNTASGNTQEAPECAALSANDMIASGATFRTDAATDVGTELYQCCIHPWMRATVTVMQ
;
A
#
# COMPACT_ATOMS: atom_id res chain seq x y z
N MET A 1 -26.88 75.72 -48.71
CA MET A 1 -25.98 74.60 -48.65
C MET A 1 -25.89 74.14 -47.14
N HIS A 2 -26.68 73.15 -46.79
CA HIS A 2 -26.77 72.71 -45.42
C HIS A 2 -26.25 71.28 -45.41
N ALA A 3 -25.18 71.02 -44.65
CA ALA A 3 -24.61 69.70 -44.44
C ALA A 3 -25.10 69.16 -43.07
N THR A 4 -25.85 68.08 -43.13
CA THR A 4 -26.35 67.35 -41.96
C THR A 4 -25.34 66.29 -41.61
N LEU A 5 -24.76 66.37 -40.38
CA LEU A 5 -23.97 65.29 -39.79
C LEU A 5 -24.88 64.30 -39.08
N SER A 6 -24.88 63.07 -39.54
CA SER A 6 -25.51 61.93 -38.83
C SER A 6 -24.51 61.29 -37.85
N GLY A 7 -24.86 61.40 -36.59
CA GLY A 7 -24.07 60.74 -35.54
C GLY A 7 -24.41 59.25 -35.43
N LEU A 8 -23.42 58.42 -35.50
CA LEU A 8 -23.47 56.92 -35.27
C LEU A 8 -23.27 56.64 -33.80
N MET A 9 -24.31 56.21 -33.11
CA MET A 9 -24.21 55.66 -31.73
C MET A 9 -23.73 54.22 -31.79
N ILE A 10 -22.55 53.97 -31.22
CA ILE A 10 -22.05 52.64 -31.01
C ILE A 10 -22.42 52.22 -29.57
N THR A 11 -23.34 51.28 -29.44
CA THR A 11 -23.70 50.64 -28.18
C THR A 11 -22.71 49.53 -27.90
N LEU A 12 -21.89 49.70 -26.84
CA LEU A 12 -20.95 48.69 -26.35
C LEU A 12 -21.73 47.70 -25.46
N ALA A 13 -22.00 46.50 -25.96
CA ALA A 13 -22.53 45.40 -25.15
C ALA A 13 -21.43 44.76 -24.34
N ALA A 14 -21.42 44.98 -23.02
CA ALA A 14 -20.55 44.27 -22.09
C ALA A 14 -21.05 42.84 -21.87
N GLY A 15 -20.43 41.89 -22.54
CA GLY A 15 -20.68 40.46 -22.30
C GLY A 15 -20.04 40.02 -20.97
N ILE A 16 -20.89 39.68 -19.99
CA ILE A 16 -20.44 39.03 -18.74
C ILE A 16 -20.17 37.56 -19.09
N LEU A 17 -18.90 37.18 -19.20
CA LEU A 17 -18.47 35.80 -19.24
C LEU A 17 -18.57 35.23 -17.82
N ALA A 18 -19.69 34.57 -17.50
CA ALA A 18 -19.79 33.71 -16.34
C ALA A 18 -18.87 32.51 -16.58
N GLY A 19 -17.63 32.58 -16.07
CA GLY A 19 -16.71 31.44 -15.99
C GLY A 19 -17.29 30.44 -15.01
N CYS A 20 -17.87 29.34 -15.48
CA CYS A 20 -18.06 28.14 -14.70
C CYS A 20 -16.67 27.63 -14.37
N GLY A 21 -16.18 27.95 -13.18
CA GLY A 21 -15.04 27.30 -12.58
C GLY A 21 -15.44 25.86 -12.31
N SER A 22 -15.08 24.94 -13.21
CA SER A 22 -15.08 23.53 -12.92
C SER A 22 -13.95 23.31 -11.93
N ASP A 23 -14.27 23.19 -10.64
CA ASP A 23 -13.35 22.65 -9.66
C ASP A 23 -13.05 21.20 -10.06
N SER A 24 -12.08 21.02 -10.94
CA SER A 24 -11.49 19.73 -11.26
C SER A 24 -10.65 19.35 -10.05
N THR A 25 -11.27 18.76 -9.03
CA THR A 25 -10.56 18.03 -7.98
C THR A 25 -9.91 16.82 -8.67
N SER A 26 -8.67 17.00 -9.10
CA SER A 26 -7.87 15.87 -9.56
C SER A 26 -7.81 14.84 -8.44
N PRO A 27 -8.05 13.54 -8.71
CA PRO A 27 -7.95 12.52 -7.69
C PRO A 27 -6.55 12.58 -7.05
N MET A 28 -6.50 12.47 -5.73
CA MET A 28 -5.23 12.44 -5.01
C MET A 28 -4.42 11.23 -5.47
N ALA A 29 -3.12 11.43 -5.68
CA ALA A 29 -2.23 10.33 -6.01
C ALA A 29 -2.16 9.37 -4.80
N ASP A 30 -2.15 8.06 -5.08
CA ASP A 30 -1.99 7.04 -4.06
C ASP A 30 -0.66 7.20 -3.30
N ALA A 31 -0.68 6.91 -2.01
CA ALA A 31 0.55 6.66 -1.26
C ALA A 31 1.17 5.33 -1.73
N ARG A 32 2.49 5.22 -1.66
CA ARG A 32 3.21 4.04 -2.17
C ARG A 32 3.96 3.35 -1.04
N VAL A 33 3.83 2.02 -1.01
CA VAL A 33 4.55 1.14 -0.11
C VAL A 33 5.26 0.07 -0.93
N SER A 34 6.57 -0.11 -0.70
CA SER A 34 7.34 -1.25 -1.20
C SER A 34 7.24 -2.39 -0.17
N VAL A 35 6.81 -3.55 -0.61
CA VAL A 35 6.81 -4.79 0.17
C VAL A 35 8.09 -5.53 -0.19
N GLN A 36 8.96 -5.74 0.78
CA GLN A 36 10.32 -6.20 0.54
C GLN A 36 10.61 -7.52 1.24
N ASP A 37 11.37 -8.36 0.59
CA ASP A 37 12.09 -9.51 1.12
C ASP A 37 13.40 -9.71 0.35
N GLN A 38 14.24 -10.63 0.82
CA GLN A 38 15.53 -10.95 0.21
C GLN A 38 15.72 -12.47 0.09
N CYS A 39 14.63 -13.22 -0.17
CA CYS A 39 14.70 -14.66 -0.28
C CYS A 39 15.66 -15.11 -1.40
N ASP A 40 16.51 -16.12 -1.11
CA ASP A 40 17.32 -16.81 -2.13
C ASP A 40 16.50 -17.94 -2.77
N PRO A 41 16.20 -17.86 -4.09
CA PRO A 41 15.36 -18.85 -4.75
C PRO A 41 15.88 -20.29 -4.63
N ALA A 42 17.19 -20.49 -4.60
CA ALA A 42 17.74 -21.84 -4.56
C ALA A 42 17.40 -22.54 -3.25
N THR A 43 17.53 -21.85 -2.12
CA THR A 43 17.31 -22.43 -0.80
C THR A 43 15.84 -22.38 -0.36
N PHE A 44 15.12 -21.29 -0.68
CA PHE A 44 13.69 -21.18 -0.37
C PHE A 44 12.85 -22.16 -1.18
N ASN A 45 13.07 -22.25 -2.50
CA ASN A 45 12.33 -23.19 -3.32
C ASN A 45 12.65 -24.66 -3.01
N ALA A 46 13.86 -24.96 -2.56
CA ALA A 46 14.20 -26.30 -2.06
C ALA A 46 13.47 -26.64 -0.76
N ALA A 47 13.26 -25.68 0.11
CA ALA A 47 12.63 -25.88 1.42
C ALA A 47 11.08 -25.81 1.37
N LEU A 48 10.51 -24.89 0.60
CA LEU A 48 9.10 -24.55 0.63
C LEU A 48 8.33 -24.99 -0.64
N GLY A 49 9.06 -25.44 -1.67
CA GLY A 49 8.49 -25.83 -2.97
C GLY A 49 8.74 -24.80 -4.07
N SER A 50 8.69 -25.27 -5.32
CA SER A 50 8.95 -24.45 -6.49
C SER A 50 8.05 -23.22 -6.55
N GLY A 51 8.64 -22.07 -6.79
CA GLY A 51 7.94 -20.78 -6.91
C GLY A 51 7.65 -20.09 -5.57
N ALA A 52 8.13 -20.62 -4.45
CA ALA A 52 8.03 -19.94 -3.16
C ALA A 52 8.79 -18.61 -3.16
N CYS A 53 9.93 -18.55 -3.85
CA CYS A 53 10.73 -17.35 -4.05
C CYS A 53 10.98 -17.17 -5.55
N ALA A 54 10.46 -16.09 -6.13
CA ALA A 54 10.45 -15.85 -7.57
C ALA A 54 11.52 -14.85 -8.05
N LYS A 55 12.15 -14.09 -7.13
CA LYS A 55 13.21 -13.12 -7.45
C LYS A 55 14.49 -13.43 -6.68
N PRO A 56 15.67 -13.15 -7.28
CA PRO A 56 16.94 -13.30 -6.60
C PRO A 56 17.06 -12.36 -5.39
N GLY A 57 17.31 -12.95 -4.23
CA GLY A 57 17.70 -12.28 -3.00
C GLY A 57 18.97 -12.89 -2.45
N THR A 58 19.44 -12.38 -1.32
CA THR A 58 20.73 -12.78 -0.72
C THR A 58 20.59 -13.61 0.55
N MET A 59 19.37 -13.75 1.09
CA MET A 59 19.13 -14.46 2.33
C MET A 59 18.74 -15.91 2.07
N THR A 60 19.55 -16.85 2.53
CA THR A 60 19.23 -18.28 2.47
C THR A 60 18.11 -18.62 3.45
N PHE A 61 17.36 -19.70 3.19
CA PHE A 61 16.29 -20.16 4.07
C PHE A 61 16.80 -20.50 5.50
N THR A 62 18.04 -21.00 5.61
CA THR A 62 18.68 -21.23 6.92
C THR A 62 18.95 -19.92 7.65
N ALA A 63 19.48 -18.89 6.98
CA ALA A 63 19.73 -17.59 7.57
C ALA A 63 18.42 -16.90 8.01
N PHE A 64 17.37 -16.99 7.20
CA PHE A 64 16.03 -16.52 7.52
C PHE A 64 15.52 -17.15 8.84
N ASN A 65 15.56 -18.48 8.96
CA ASN A 65 15.10 -19.16 10.17
C ASN A 65 15.95 -18.81 11.40
N ASN A 66 17.26 -18.67 11.23
CA ASN A 66 18.15 -18.31 12.33
C ASN A 66 17.85 -16.89 12.85
N GLU A 67 17.65 -15.91 11.94
CA GLU A 67 17.30 -14.55 12.31
C GLU A 67 15.92 -14.52 12.97
N LEU A 68 14.90 -15.16 12.38
CA LEU A 68 13.55 -15.20 12.92
C LEU A 68 13.51 -15.81 14.33
N ASN A 69 14.18 -16.93 14.55
CA ASN A 69 14.19 -17.59 15.86
C ASN A 69 14.97 -16.79 16.93
N SER A 70 15.96 -15.99 16.53
CA SER A 70 16.78 -15.22 17.48
C SER A 70 16.22 -13.83 17.78
N THR A 71 15.52 -13.20 16.83
CA THR A 71 15.06 -11.81 16.94
C THR A 71 13.55 -11.66 16.85
N HIS A 72 12.81 -12.75 16.61
CA HIS A 72 11.36 -12.78 16.37
C HIS A 72 10.88 -11.98 15.15
N GLN A 73 11.80 -11.62 14.29
CA GLN A 73 11.56 -10.92 13.02
C GLN A 73 12.70 -11.18 12.04
N VAL A 74 12.50 -10.85 10.77
CA VAL A 74 13.58 -10.86 9.77
C VAL A 74 13.61 -9.48 9.14
N ALA A 75 14.69 -8.75 9.35
CA ALA A 75 14.79 -7.33 9.01
C ALA A 75 14.62 -7.02 7.52
N ALA A 76 14.98 -7.97 6.65
CA ALA A 76 14.82 -7.85 5.21
C ALA A 76 13.35 -8.00 4.75
N TRP A 77 12.47 -8.62 5.55
CA TRP A 77 11.03 -8.74 5.32
C TRP A 77 10.31 -7.58 5.98
N ARG A 78 9.95 -6.56 5.20
CA ARG A 78 9.40 -5.30 5.73
C ARG A 78 8.58 -4.54 4.70
N PHE A 79 7.76 -3.63 5.19
CA PHE A 79 7.15 -2.56 4.40
C PHE A 79 8.02 -1.30 4.42
N VAL A 80 8.13 -0.61 3.29
CA VAL A 80 8.91 0.64 3.18
C VAL A 80 8.07 1.70 2.44
N PRO A 81 7.71 2.80 3.11
CA PRO A 81 7.91 3.09 4.53
C PRO A 81 7.01 2.22 5.43
N SER A 82 7.41 2.03 6.69
CA SER A 82 6.61 1.33 7.72
C SER A 82 5.79 2.29 8.60
N ALA A 83 5.98 3.61 8.44
CA ALA A 83 5.18 4.64 9.06
C ALA A 83 5.08 5.83 8.12
N PHE A 84 3.86 6.32 7.85
CA PHE A 84 3.62 7.45 6.94
C PHE A 84 2.21 8.03 7.15
N THR A 85 1.95 9.14 6.49
CA THR A 85 0.70 9.87 6.58
C THR A 85 0.02 9.92 5.23
N ILE A 86 -1.32 9.76 5.22
CA ILE A 86 -2.20 9.96 4.08
C ILE A 86 -3.34 10.91 4.45
N LYS A 87 -4.16 11.25 3.47
CA LYS A 87 -5.38 12.05 3.67
C LYS A 87 -6.63 11.19 3.46
N VAL A 88 -7.72 11.59 4.09
CA VAL A 88 -9.06 11.06 3.77
C VAL A 88 -9.29 11.16 2.25
N GLY A 89 -9.78 10.09 1.66
CA GLY A 89 -9.96 9.94 0.20
C GLY A 89 -8.73 9.44 -0.56
N GLN A 90 -7.58 9.27 0.09
CA GLN A 90 -6.37 8.72 -0.52
C GLN A 90 -6.29 7.21 -0.28
N SER A 91 -5.82 6.48 -1.27
CA SER A 91 -5.52 5.04 -1.18
C SER A 91 -4.02 4.79 -1.04
N ILE A 92 -3.67 3.56 -0.71
CA ILE A 92 -2.29 3.07 -0.65
C ILE A 92 -2.10 2.02 -1.75
N THR A 93 -1.03 2.15 -2.54
CA THR A 93 -0.59 1.12 -3.49
C THR A 93 0.65 0.43 -2.92
N ALA A 94 0.50 -0.84 -2.53
CA ALA A 94 1.57 -1.71 -2.07
C ALA A 94 2.10 -2.51 -3.26
N THR A 95 3.40 -2.39 -3.56
CA THR A 95 4.08 -3.14 -4.63
C THR A 95 5.01 -4.17 -4.02
N ASN A 96 4.86 -5.43 -4.42
CA ASN A 96 5.75 -6.49 -3.96
C ASN A 96 7.05 -6.48 -4.78
N ASP A 97 8.07 -5.88 -4.21
CA ASP A 97 9.42 -5.84 -4.78
C ASP A 97 10.26 -7.07 -4.40
N GLY A 98 9.78 -7.88 -3.46
CA GLY A 98 10.40 -9.11 -2.99
C GLY A 98 10.15 -10.32 -3.90
N GLY A 99 10.63 -11.48 -3.48
CA GLY A 99 10.53 -12.75 -4.20
C GLY A 99 9.39 -13.65 -3.73
N GLU A 100 8.98 -13.54 -2.47
CA GLU A 100 7.89 -14.32 -1.90
C GLU A 100 6.53 -13.66 -2.14
N LYS A 101 5.45 -14.37 -1.81
CA LYS A 101 4.11 -13.78 -1.73
C LYS A 101 3.95 -13.05 -0.40
N HIS A 102 3.24 -11.94 -0.43
CA HIS A 102 2.90 -11.14 0.74
C HIS A 102 1.43 -10.77 0.74
N THR A 103 0.98 -10.12 1.82
CA THR A 103 -0.27 -9.36 1.88
C THR A 103 0.00 -7.97 2.44
N PHE A 104 -0.91 -7.04 2.23
CA PHE A 104 -0.92 -5.73 2.86
C PHE A 104 -2.33 -5.52 3.40
N THR A 105 -2.58 -6.08 4.57
CA THR A 105 -3.92 -6.24 5.14
C THR A 105 -4.11 -5.27 6.29
N GLU A 106 -5.17 -4.46 6.23
CA GLU A 106 -5.58 -3.63 7.34
C GLU A 106 -6.11 -4.52 8.48
N VAL A 107 -5.65 -4.24 9.71
CA VAL A 107 -6.03 -4.97 10.91
C VAL A 107 -6.38 -4.01 12.04
N LYS A 108 -7.29 -4.41 12.91
CA LYS A 108 -7.64 -3.61 14.11
C LYS A 108 -6.53 -3.62 15.14
N ALA A 109 -5.78 -4.71 15.20
CA ALA A 109 -4.63 -4.85 16.07
C ALA A 109 -3.63 -5.82 15.43
N PHE A 110 -2.33 -5.56 15.60
CA PHE A 110 -1.31 -6.48 15.13
C PHE A 110 -1.40 -7.84 15.85
N GLY A 111 -1.31 -8.90 15.08
CA GLY A 111 -1.39 -10.27 15.57
C GLY A 111 -0.58 -11.25 14.74
N GLY A 112 -0.88 -12.53 14.87
CA GLY A 112 -0.38 -13.58 13.99
C GLY A 112 -1.07 -13.53 12.62
N GLY A 113 -0.51 -14.26 11.68
CA GLY A 113 -1.07 -14.46 10.35
C GLY A 113 -1.54 -15.89 10.13
N ILE A 114 -1.66 -16.28 8.86
CA ILE A 114 -2.20 -17.58 8.43
C ILE A 114 -1.15 -18.73 8.49
N VAL A 115 0.10 -18.46 8.86
CA VAL A 115 1.17 -19.48 8.92
C VAL A 115 1.54 -19.75 10.38
N PRO A 116 1.03 -20.83 11.00
CA PRO A 116 1.22 -21.09 12.44
C PRO A 116 2.67 -21.17 12.89
N SER A 117 3.57 -21.74 12.08
CA SER A 117 5.00 -21.81 12.39
C SER A 117 5.67 -20.45 12.46
N LEU A 118 5.30 -19.53 11.57
CA LEU A 118 5.80 -18.15 11.58
C LEU A 118 5.19 -17.34 12.74
N ASN A 119 3.92 -17.59 13.09
CA ASN A 119 3.30 -17.01 14.27
C ASN A 119 4.06 -17.37 15.54
N THR A 120 4.37 -18.67 15.70
CA THR A 120 5.12 -19.15 16.86
C THR A 120 6.53 -18.55 16.91
N ALA A 121 7.28 -18.62 15.82
CA ALA A 121 8.66 -18.14 15.76
C ALA A 121 8.76 -16.62 15.98
N SER A 122 7.77 -15.84 15.53
CA SER A 122 7.72 -14.39 15.72
C SER A 122 7.05 -13.93 17.02
N GLY A 123 6.56 -14.87 17.86
CA GLY A 123 5.85 -14.56 19.09
C GLY A 123 4.43 -13.99 18.91
N ASN A 124 3.88 -14.04 17.70
CA ASN A 124 2.55 -13.52 17.37
C ASN A 124 1.51 -14.65 17.34
N THR A 125 1.27 -15.31 18.45
CA THR A 125 0.48 -16.55 18.54
C THR A 125 -1.03 -16.38 18.36
N GLN A 126 -1.55 -15.18 18.53
CA GLN A 126 -2.97 -14.88 18.30
C GLN A 126 -3.14 -14.34 16.88
N GLU A 127 -3.81 -15.11 16.02
CA GLU A 127 -4.09 -14.69 14.65
C GLU A 127 -4.99 -13.45 14.62
N ALA A 128 -4.64 -12.45 13.80
CA ALA A 128 -5.51 -11.31 13.55
C ALA A 128 -6.77 -11.79 12.80
N PRO A 129 -7.99 -11.44 13.23
CA PRO A 129 -9.22 -11.92 12.59
C PRO A 129 -9.30 -11.61 11.10
N GLU A 130 -8.75 -10.48 10.69
CA GLU A 130 -8.71 -10.04 9.31
C GLU A 130 -7.82 -10.95 8.45
N CYS A 131 -6.76 -11.54 9.03
CA CYS A 131 -5.93 -12.53 8.35
C CYS A 131 -6.68 -13.86 8.09
N ALA A 132 -7.58 -14.27 8.99
CA ALA A 132 -8.40 -15.46 8.78
C ALA A 132 -9.45 -15.28 7.66
N ALA A 133 -9.77 -14.04 7.30
CA ALA A 133 -10.77 -13.70 6.28
C ALA A 133 -10.18 -13.46 4.88
N LEU A 134 -8.87 -13.68 4.66
CA LEU A 134 -8.20 -13.42 3.39
C LEU A 134 -8.78 -14.23 2.22
N SER A 135 -8.82 -13.58 1.07
CA SER A 135 -9.11 -14.18 -0.22
C SER A 135 -7.84 -14.33 -1.08
N ALA A 136 -7.96 -15.00 -2.21
CA ALA A 136 -6.85 -15.08 -3.17
C ALA A 136 -6.43 -13.71 -3.73
N ASN A 137 -7.35 -12.73 -3.75
CA ASN A 137 -7.08 -11.38 -4.27
C ASN A 137 -6.23 -10.52 -3.30
N ASP A 138 -6.13 -10.92 -2.04
CA ASP A 138 -5.33 -10.22 -1.04
C ASP A 138 -3.85 -10.62 -1.11
N MET A 139 -3.54 -11.66 -1.89
CA MET A 139 -2.18 -12.15 -2.08
C MET A 139 -1.44 -11.35 -3.15
N ILE A 140 -0.36 -10.70 -2.76
CA ILE A 140 0.50 -9.91 -3.64
C ILE A 140 1.67 -10.79 -4.10
N ALA A 141 1.58 -11.33 -5.31
CA ALA A 141 2.68 -12.10 -5.91
C ALA A 141 3.91 -11.20 -6.16
N SER A 142 5.08 -11.80 -6.29
CA SER A 142 6.31 -11.08 -6.67
C SER A 142 6.11 -10.22 -7.92
N GLY A 143 6.38 -8.93 -7.82
CA GLY A 143 6.20 -7.94 -8.89
C GLY A 143 4.77 -7.41 -9.06
N ALA A 144 3.79 -7.95 -8.34
CA ALA A 144 2.41 -7.48 -8.37
C ALA A 144 2.17 -6.30 -7.42
N THR A 145 1.02 -5.66 -7.58
CA THR A 145 0.54 -4.57 -6.73
C THR A 145 -0.80 -4.91 -6.11
N PHE A 146 -1.03 -4.38 -4.92
CA PHE A 146 -2.33 -4.33 -4.25
C PHE A 146 -2.67 -2.87 -3.95
N ARG A 147 -3.93 -2.49 -4.13
CA ARG A 147 -4.40 -1.14 -3.83
C ARG A 147 -5.50 -1.23 -2.78
N THR A 148 -5.36 -0.47 -1.69
CA THR A 148 -6.41 -0.37 -0.67
C THR A 148 -7.61 0.42 -1.17
N ASP A 149 -8.74 0.28 -0.51
CA ASP A 149 -9.80 1.27 -0.61
C ASP A 149 -9.28 2.64 -0.13
N ALA A 150 -9.99 3.69 -0.48
CA ALA A 150 -9.65 5.03 -0.01
C ALA A 150 -9.98 5.18 1.47
N ALA A 151 -9.08 5.78 2.25
CA ALA A 151 -9.31 6.07 3.66
C ALA A 151 -10.54 6.96 3.84
N THR A 152 -11.45 6.58 4.74
CA THR A 152 -12.72 7.29 4.96
C THR A 152 -12.69 8.18 6.19
N ASP A 153 -11.90 7.85 7.19
CA ASP A 153 -11.91 8.48 8.50
C ASP A 153 -10.50 8.92 8.93
N VAL A 154 -10.45 10.01 9.68
CA VAL A 154 -9.22 10.47 10.33
C VAL A 154 -8.86 9.52 11.47
N GLY A 155 -7.60 9.13 11.56
CA GLY A 155 -7.16 8.23 12.62
C GLY A 155 -5.85 7.52 12.32
N THR A 156 -5.71 6.35 12.91
CA THR A 156 -4.57 5.46 12.68
C THR A 156 -5.07 4.14 12.10
N GLU A 157 -4.53 3.78 10.95
CA GLU A 157 -4.73 2.47 10.33
C GLU A 157 -3.47 1.61 10.53
N LEU A 158 -3.67 0.34 10.83
CA LEU A 158 -2.60 -0.64 11.02
C LEU A 158 -2.64 -1.65 9.87
N TYR A 159 -1.50 -1.88 9.24
CA TYR A 159 -1.36 -2.87 8.17
C TYR A 159 -0.32 -3.91 8.54
N GLN A 160 -0.61 -5.19 8.27
CA GLN A 160 0.36 -6.26 8.43
C GLN A 160 0.36 -7.22 7.24
N CYS A 161 1.47 -7.95 7.07
CA CYS A 161 1.49 -9.12 6.21
C CYS A 161 0.94 -10.32 6.98
N CYS A 162 -0.12 -10.94 6.46
CA CYS A 162 -0.74 -12.11 7.09
C CYS A 162 0.06 -13.41 6.87
N ILE A 163 1.14 -13.38 6.09
CA ILE A 163 2.08 -14.50 5.97
C ILE A 163 3.23 -14.29 6.96
N HIS A 164 3.78 -13.08 7.03
CA HIS A 164 4.95 -12.69 7.81
C HIS A 164 4.55 -11.64 8.86
N PRO A 165 4.02 -12.03 10.03
CA PRO A 165 3.29 -11.11 10.92
C PRO A 165 4.14 -10.04 11.61
N TRP A 166 5.45 -10.07 11.47
CA TRP A 166 6.35 -8.98 11.89
C TRP A 166 6.47 -7.85 10.87
N MET A 167 6.04 -8.06 9.60
CA MET A 167 5.96 -7.00 8.60
C MET A 167 4.73 -6.14 8.88
N ARG A 168 4.96 -4.92 9.37
CA ARG A 168 3.92 -4.03 9.87
C ARG A 168 4.10 -2.62 9.35
N ALA A 169 3.00 -1.93 9.14
CA ALA A 169 2.99 -0.49 8.87
C ALA A 169 1.91 0.19 9.71
N THR A 170 2.22 1.44 10.11
CA THR A 170 1.27 2.33 10.81
C THR A 170 1.04 3.56 9.94
N VAL A 171 -0.21 3.81 9.60
CA VAL A 171 -0.62 4.90 8.72
C VAL A 171 -1.44 5.91 9.51
N THR A 172 -1.04 7.18 9.47
CA THR A 172 -1.83 8.27 10.04
C THR A 172 -2.70 8.88 8.94
N VAL A 173 -4.01 8.85 9.12
CA VAL A 173 -4.98 9.48 8.20
C VAL A 173 -5.34 10.87 8.73
N MET A 174 -5.17 11.89 7.92
CA MET A 174 -5.50 13.29 8.22
C MET A 174 -6.56 13.82 7.24
N GLN A 175 -7.15 14.98 7.57
CA GLN A 175 -8.04 15.71 6.66
C GLN A 175 -7.30 16.20 5.41
#